data_1c1bca228507748ab89861a42805460a
#
_entry.id   1c1bca228507748ab89861a42805460a
#
_cell.length_a   1.000
_cell.length_b   1.000
_cell.length_c   1.000
_cell.angle_alpha   90.00
_cell.angle_beta   90.00
_cell.angle_gamma   90.00
#
_symmetry.space_group_name_H-M   'P 1'
#
loop_
_entity.id
_entity.type
_entity.pdbx_description
1 polymer ?
#
loop_
_entity_poly.entity_id
_entity_poly.type
_entity_poly.pdbx_seq_one_letter_code
_entity_poly.pdbx_strand_id
1 'polypeptide(L)'
;MATVHTPLPSMRESLIDVAGKKIFVAETGDGPPVVLLHGGGPGASGVSNYSRNIAELAKQYRVIVPDLPGYGRSSKGVEGADPFGYLADGIRGLLDELGVDRAHLVGNSYGGACALRLALDTPRRVDRMVLMGPGGIGTTRTPPTPGLNSLLHYYAGDGPSRLKLEKFIRTYLVFNAADVPDDVVEERYRDSIDPEVVASPPLRRPSGRGALRTLWKMDFTRDARLSRLPVPTLVLWGAADKVNRPAGARMLAERMPNCDLYLVANTGHWVQFERAELFNRLCADFLAGR
;
A
#
# COMPACT_ATOMS: atom_id res chain seq x y z
N MET A 1 11.10 3.57 -25.05
CA MET A 1 11.16 2.10 -25.20
C MET A 1 9.87 1.56 -24.61
N ALA A 2 9.09 0.82 -25.39
CA ALA A 2 7.87 0.17 -24.87
C ALA A 2 8.27 -0.82 -23.77
N THR A 3 7.76 -0.65 -22.57
CA THR A 3 7.93 -1.59 -21.47
C THR A 3 7.28 -2.90 -21.87
N VAL A 4 8.09 -3.94 -22.10
CA VAL A 4 7.58 -5.29 -22.32
C VAL A 4 6.93 -5.73 -21.03
N HIS A 5 5.60 -5.72 -20.98
CA HIS A 5 4.86 -6.25 -19.84
C HIS A 5 5.01 -7.78 -19.84
N THR A 6 5.74 -8.32 -18.88
CA THR A 6 5.70 -9.76 -18.60
C THR A 6 4.26 -10.10 -18.19
N PRO A 7 3.59 -11.05 -18.85
CA PRO A 7 2.24 -11.44 -18.47
C PRO A 7 2.21 -11.97 -17.03
N LEU A 8 1.09 -11.73 -16.35
CA LEU A 8 0.91 -12.28 -15.01
C LEU A 8 0.98 -13.82 -15.05
N PRO A 9 1.71 -14.43 -14.11
CA PRO A 9 1.71 -15.88 -13.97
C PRO A 9 0.32 -16.39 -13.57
N SER A 10 0.07 -17.69 -13.73
CA SER A 10 -1.11 -18.31 -13.12
C SER A 10 -1.07 -18.13 -11.62
N MET A 11 -2.18 -17.68 -11.04
CA MET A 11 -2.31 -17.41 -9.61
C MET A 11 -3.41 -18.28 -9.01
N ARG A 12 -3.15 -18.82 -7.83
CA ARG A 12 -4.19 -19.46 -7.01
C ARG A 12 -4.95 -18.37 -6.26
N GLU A 13 -6.25 -18.31 -6.46
CA GLU A 13 -7.13 -17.33 -5.82
C GLU A 13 -7.99 -17.99 -4.74
N SER A 14 -8.16 -17.32 -3.62
CA SER A 14 -9.01 -17.78 -2.53
C SER A 14 -9.61 -16.63 -1.72
N LEU A 15 -10.70 -16.93 -1.01
CA LEU A 15 -11.31 -16.07 0.00
C LEU A 15 -11.10 -16.73 1.36
N ILE A 16 -10.26 -16.13 2.18
CA ILE A 16 -9.88 -16.64 3.50
C ILE A 16 -10.73 -15.94 4.57
N ASP A 17 -11.31 -16.73 5.47
CA ASP A 17 -12.03 -16.17 6.64
C ASP A 17 -11.03 -15.77 7.71
N VAL A 18 -11.03 -14.49 8.07
CA VAL A 18 -10.22 -13.94 9.15
C VAL A 18 -11.17 -13.29 10.16
N ALA A 19 -11.43 -13.96 11.25
CA ALA A 19 -12.33 -13.50 12.31
C ALA A 19 -13.72 -13.03 11.80
N GLY A 20 -14.33 -13.82 10.89
CA GLY A 20 -15.65 -13.56 10.32
C GLY A 20 -15.66 -12.56 9.15
N LYS A 21 -14.49 -12.14 8.66
CA LYS A 21 -14.34 -11.30 7.47
C LYS A 21 -13.59 -12.04 6.38
N LYS A 22 -14.05 -11.96 5.16
CA LYS A 22 -13.39 -12.57 4.01
C LYS A 22 -12.29 -11.66 3.50
N ILE A 23 -11.06 -12.17 3.41
CA ILE A 23 -9.95 -11.52 2.73
C ILE A 23 -9.67 -12.29 1.45
N PHE A 24 -9.76 -11.60 0.31
CA PHE A 24 -9.33 -12.15 -0.96
C PHE A 24 -7.81 -12.16 -1.02
N VAL A 25 -7.26 -13.26 -1.53
CA VAL A 25 -5.82 -13.42 -1.76
C VAL A 25 -5.55 -14.16 -3.06
N ALA A 26 -4.60 -13.66 -3.82
CA ALA A 26 -4.02 -14.33 -4.97
C ALA A 26 -2.57 -14.70 -4.66
N GLU A 27 -2.17 -15.94 -4.97
CA GLU A 27 -0.84 -16.45 -4.65
C GLU A 27 -0.16 -17.06 -5.88
N THR A 28 1.16 -16.89 -5.99
CA THR A 28 1.97 -17.53 -7.03
C THR A 28 3.43 -17.65 -6.59
N GLY A 29 4.19 -18.52 -7.27
CA GLY A 29 5.60 -18.77 -6.93
C GLY A 29 5.78 -19.62 -5.67
N ASP A 30 7.03 -19.99 -5.44
CA ASP A 30 7.48 -20.82 -4.31
C ASP A 30 8.67 -20.15 -3.63
N GLY A 31 8.94 -20.50 -2.36
CA GLY A 31 10.07 -19.96 -1.61
C GLY A 31 9.63 -19.14 -0.38
N PRO A 32 10.49 -18.25 0.14
CA PRO A 32 10.15 -17.41 1.27
C PRO A 32 8.92 -16.55 0.99
N PRO A 33 7.97 -16.40 1.94
CA PRO A 33 6.76 -15.64 1.70
C PRO A 33 7.02 -14.13 1.64
N VAL A 34 6.46 -13.47 0.62
CA VAL A 34 6.39 -12.02 0.48
C VAL A 34 4.95 -11.57 0.29
N VAL A 35 4.49 -10.64 1.12
CA VAL A 35 3.14 -10.08 1.05
C VAL A 35 3.17 -8.71 0.38
N LEU A 36 2.40 -8.54 -0.69
CA LEU A 36 2.30 -7.29 -1.45
C LEU A 36 1.03 -6.53 -1.06
N LEU A 37 1.18 -5.43 -0.34
CA LEU A 37 0.10 -4.62 0.24
C LEU A 37 -0.12 -3.35 -0.58
N HIS A 38 -1.27 -3.25 -1.23
CA HIS A 38 -1.60 -2.19 -2.18
C HIS A 38 -1.95 -0.84 -1.52
N GLY A 39 -1.91 0.23 -2.30
CA GLY A 39 -2.31 1.57 -1.87
C GLY A 39 -3.82 1.75 -1.72
N GLY A 40 -4.22 2.80 -1.01
CA GLY A 40 -5.63 3.12 -0.70
C GLY A 40 -6.38 3.90 -1.79
N GLY A 41 -5.88 3.94 -3.02
CA GLY A 41 -6.56 4.65 -4.10
C GLY A 41 -7.90 4.00 -4.48
N PRO A 42 -8.86 4.80 -5.02
CA PRO A 42 -10.14 4.26 -5.46
C PRO A 42 -9.96 3.14 -6.48
N GLY A 43 -10.72 2.06 -6.35
CA GLY A 43 -10.65 0.89 -7.22
C GLY A 43 -9.33 0.13 -7.17
N ALA A 44 -8.51 0.32 -6.12
CA ALA A 44 -7.27 -0.43 -5.97
C ALA A 44 -7.54 -1.88 -5.55
N SER A 45 -6.74 -2.80 -6.08
CA SER A 45 -6.66 -4.19 -5.67
C SER A 45 -5.19 -4.61 -5.58
N GLY A 46 -4.93 -5.74 -4.93
CA GLY A 46 -3.57 -6.24 -4.80
C GLY A 46 -2.92 -6.50 -6.15
N VAL A 47 -3.60 -7.26 -7.01
CA VAL A 47 -3.06 -7.67 -8.32
C VAL A 47 -2.88 -6.46 -9.25
N SER A 48 -3.86 -5.55 -9.33
CA SER A 48 -3.75 -4.37 -10.20
C SER A 48 -2.62 -3.43 -9.78
N ASN A 49 -2.37 -3.32 -8.46
CA ASN A 49 -1.35 -2.44 -7.92
C ASN A 49 0.08 -2.94 -8.18
N TYR A 50 0.27 -4.28 -8.25
CA TYR A 50 1.56 -4.93 -8.43
C TYR A 50 1.68 -5.72 -9.74
N SER A 51 0.84 -5.43 -10.74
CA SER A 51 0.80 -6.15 -12.01
C SER A 51 2.14 -6.21 -12.75
N ARG A 52 3.02 -5.23 -12.55
CA ARG A 52 4.37 -5.13 -13.14
C ARG A 52 5.48 -5.79 -12.29
N ASN A 53 5.12 -6.38 -11.13
CA ASN A 53 6.11 -6.83 -10.13
C ASN A 53 5.93 -8.31 -9.76
N ILE A 54 4.70 -8.80 -9.77
CA ILE A 54 4.36 -10.16 -9.32
C ILE A 54 5.19 -11.22 -10.05
N ALA A 55 5.26 -11.17 -11.38
CA ALA A 55 5.98 -12.16 -12.17
C ALA A 55 7.48 -12.22 -11.85
N GLU A 56 8.08 -11.08 -11.57
CA GLU A 56 9.51 -11.01 -11.23
C GLU A 56 9.80 -11.54 -9.83
N LEU A 57 9.00 -11.13 -8.85
CA LEU A 57 9.14 -11.60 -7.48
C LEU A 57 8.81 -13.09 -7.33
N ALA A 58 7.86 -13.60 -8.09
CA ALA A 58 7.49 -15.02 -8.09
C ALA A 58 8.61 -15.98 -8.55
N LYS A 59 9.68 -15.47 -9.15
CA LYS A 59 10.85 -16.28 -9.52
C LYS A 59 11.62 -16.78 -8.28
N GLN A 60 11.50 -16.10 -7.14
CA GLN A 60 12.28 -16.38 -5.95
C GLN A 60 11.45 -16.50 -4.67
N TYR A 61 10.19 -16.04 -4.69
CA TYR A 61 9.33 -15.91 -3.52
C TYR A 61 7.96 -16.55 -3.73
N ARG A 62 7.36 -17.06 -2.65
CA ARG A 62 5.92 -17.25 -2.59
C ARG A 62 5.27 -15.88 -2.43
N VAL A 63 4.72 -15.36 -3.52
CA VAL A 63 4.10 -14.03 -3.58
C VAL A 63 2.64 -14.13 -3.15
N ILE A 64 2.28 -13.46 -2.06
CA ILE A 64 0.95 -13.39 -1.46
C ILE A 64 0.41 -11.99 -1.70
N VAL A 65 -0.69 -11.89 -2.44
CA VAL A 65 -1.24 -10.62 -2.92
C VAL A 65 -2.68 -10.48 -2.43
N PRO A 66 -2.90 -10.00 -1.20
CA PRO A 66 -4.25 -9.77 -0.71
C PRO A 66 -4.85 -8.48 -1.29
N ASP A 67 -6.17 -8.48 -1.44
CA ASP A 67 -6.92 -7.23 -1.41
C ASP A 67 -7.07 -6.81 0.05
N LEU A 68 -6.63 -5.61 0.39
CA LEU A 68 -6.75 -5.09 1.75
C LEU A 68 -8.21 -5.07 2.21
N PRO A 69 -8.50 -5.30 3.50
CA PRO A 69 -9.86 -5.14 4.03
C PRO A 69 -10.49 -3.82 3.58
N GLY A 70 -11.70 -3.89 3.06
CA GLY A 70 -12.42 -2.75 2.47
C GLY A 70 -12.27 -2.58 0.97
N TYR A 71 -11.32 -3.27 0.31
CA TYR A 71 -10.99 -3.12 -1.11
C TYR A 71 -11.29 -4.39 -1.91
N GLY A 72 -11.32 -4.22 -3.23
CA GLY A 72 -11.39 -5.30 -4.21
C GLY A 72 -12.44 -6.34 -3.87
N ARG A 73 -12.03 -7.59 -3.79
CA ARG A 73 -12.89 -8.74 -3.47
C ARG A 73 -12.93 -9.09 -1.97
N SER A 74 -12.22 -8.35 -1.11
CA SER A 74 -12.29 -8.49 0.34
C SER A 74 -13.56 -7.85 0.92
N SER A 75 -13.98 -8.31 2.11
CA SER A 75 -15.10 -7.73 2.87
C SER A 75 -14.98 -6.23 3.02
N LYS A 76 -16.09 -5.52 2.85
CA LYS A 76 -16.12 -4.05 2.89
C LYS A 76 -16.21 -3.52 4.33
N GLY A 77 -15.89 -2.25 4.48
CA GLY A 77 -15.83 -1.55 5.75
C GLY A 77 -14.45 -1.63 6.41
N VAL A 78 -13.99 -0.49 6.91
CA VAL A 78 -12.75 -0.35 7.69
C VAL A 78 -13.09 0.38 8.98
N GLU A 79 -12.57 -0.09 10.11
CA GLU A 79 -12.77 0.57 11.39
C GLU A 79 -12.11 1.96 11.41
N GLY A 80 -12.93 3.00 11.66
CA GLY A 80 -12.47 4.39 11.56
C GLY A 80 -11.64 4.87 12.75
N ALA A 81 -11.69 4.20 13.90
CA ALA A 81 -10.99 4.65 15.12
C ALA A 81 -9.48 4.32 15.09
N ASP A 82 -9.09 3.23 14.41
CA ASP A 82 -7.71 2.82 14.19
C ASP A 82 -7.56 2.08 12.84
N PRO A 83 -7.64 2.78 11.71
CA PRO A 83 -7.68 2.12 10.41
C PRO A 83 -6.40 1.33 10.09
N PHE A 84 -5.23 1.80 10.53
CA PHE A 84 -3.99 1.07 10.30
C PHE A 84 -3.88 -0.19 11.17
N GLY A 85 -4.36 -0.14 12.42
CA GLY A 85 -4.46 -1.32 13.27
C GLY A 85 -5.42 -2.35 12.70
N TYR A 86 -6.59 -1.92 12.25
CA TYR A 86 -7.56 -2.79 11.61
C TYR A 86 -7.00 -3.54 10.39
N LEU A 87 -6.26 -2.84 9.51
CA LEU A 87 -5.61 -3.47 8.36
C LEU A 87 -4.51 -4.44 8.81
N ALA A 88 -3.66 -4.02 9.74
CA ALA A 88 -2.56 -4.85 10.24
C ALA A 88 -3.06 -6.14 10.90
N ASP A 89 -4.14 -6.06 11.69
CA ASP A 89 -4.79 -7.23 12.30
C ASP A 89 -5.38 -8.17 11.25
N GLY A 90 -6.02 -7.61 10.21
CA GLY A 90 -6.53 -8.39 9.08
C GLY A 90 -5.42 -9.15 8.34
N ILE A 91 -4.31 -8.50 8.04
CA ILE A 91 -3.17 -9.16 7.36
C ILE A 91 -2.47 -10.15 8.29
N ARG A 92 -2.33 -9.85 9.57
CA ARG A 92 -1.79 -10.80 10.55
C ARG A 92 -2.64 -12.07 10.61
N GLY A 93 -3.96 -11.91 10.73
CA GLY A 93 -4.88 -13.05 10.73
C GLY A 93 -4.85 -13.84 9.42
N LEU A 94 -4.72 -13.16 8.26
CA LEU A 94 -4.51 -13.84 6.97
C LEU A 94 -3.24 -14.70 6.97
N LEU A 95 -2.13 -14.20 7.52
CA LEU A 95 -0.89 -14.98 7.65
C LEU A 95 -1.08 -16.19 8.55
N ASP A 96 -1.84 -16.07 9.65
CA ASP A 96 -2.15 -17.18 10.56
C ASP A 96 -2.94 -18.28 9.83
N GLU A 97 -3.98 -17.91 9.08
CA GLU A 97 -4.80 -18.86 8.28
C GLU A 97 -4.02 -19.51 7.12
N LEU A 98 -3.02 -18.84 6.58
CA LEU A 98 -2.14 -19.38 5.54
C LEU A 98 -0.98 -20.20 6.09
N GLY A 99 -0.86 -20.36 7.42
CA GLY A 99 0.24 -21.07 8.08
C GLY A 99 1.60 -20.37 7.89
N VAL A 100 1.60 -19.05 7.76
CA VAL A 100 2.81 -18.24 7.54
C VAL A 100 3.21 -17.56 8.83
N ASP A 101 4.22 -18.09 9.52
CA ASP A 101 4.71 -17.53 10.78
C ASP A 101 5.42 -16.19 10.59
N ARG A 102 6.15 -16.05 9.49
CA ARG A 102 6.97 -14.87 9.21
C ARG A 102 7.05 -14.63 7.70
N ALA A 103 6.97 -13.35 7.30
CA ALA A 103 7.01 -12.96 5.90
C ALA A 103 7.78 -11.66 5.67
N HIS A 104 8.25 -11.45 4.45
CA HIS A 104 8.60 -10.12 3.97
C HIS A 104 7.33 -9.32 3.69
N LEU A 105 7.33 -8.01 3.98
CA LEU A 105 6.23 -7.11 3.67
C LEU A 105 6.66 -6.06 2.66
N VAL A 106 5.87 -5.89 1.62
CA VAL A 106 6.08 -4.86 0.59
C VAL A 106 4.82 -4.01 0.52
N GLY A 107 4.89 -2.75 0.90
CA GLY A 107 3.69 -1.92 1.03
C GLY A 107 3.80 -0.55 0.35
N ASN A 108 2.79 -0.22 -0.44
CA ASN A 108 2.63 1.11 -1.03
C ASN A 108 1.59 1.92 -0.25
N SER A 109 1.89 3.16 0.10
CA SER A 109 0.93 4.12 0.65
C SER A 109 0.14 3.58 1.87
N TYR A 110 -1.14 3.28 1.73
CA TYR A 110 -2.00 2.69 2.76
C TYR A 110 -1.55 1.28 3.14
N GLY A 111 -1.14 0.48 2.14
CA GLY A 111 -0.49 -0.81 2.37
C GLY A 111 0.87 -0.68 3.06
N GLY A 112 1.61 0.41 2.79
CA GLY A 112 2.84 0.74 3.52
C GLY A 112 2.57 1.07 4.99
N ALA A 113 1.48 1.79 5.27
CA ALA A 113 1.04 2.05 6.64
C ALA A 113 0.61 0.76 7.36
N CYS A 114 -0.09 -0.14 6.66
CA CYS A 114 -0.44 -1.47 7.15
C CYS A 114 0.82 -2.28 7.52
N ALA A 115 1.80 -2.35 6.60
CA ALA A 115 3.06 -3.06 6.83
C ALA A 115 3.83 -2.52 8.03
N LEU A 116 3.98 -1.20 8.11
CA LEU A 116 4.68 -0.54 9.22
C LEU A 116 3.95 -0.78 10.55
N ARG A 117 2.62 -0.70 10.56
CA ARG A 117 1.82 -0.98 11.76
C ARG A 117 1.97 -2.44 12.21
N LEU A 118 1.90 -3.39 11.31
CA LEU A 118 2.09 -4.80 11.61
C LEU A 118 3.50 -5.05 12.19
N ALA A 119 4.52 -4.44 11.58
CA ALA A 119 5.90 -4.55 12.08
C ALA A 119 6.08 -3.93 13.48
N LEU A 120 5.41 -2.81 13.78
CA LEU A 120 5.45 -2.19 15.11
C LEU A 120 4.71 -3.03 16.18
N ASP A 121 3.60 -3.65 15.81
CA ASP A 121 2.78 -4.42 16.74
C ASP A 121 3.34 -5.85 16.95
N THR A 122 3.90 -6.46 15.91
CA THR A 122 4.39 -7.84 15.93
C THR A 122 5.70 -7.99 15.13
N PRO A 123 6.82 -7.37 15.54
CA PRO A 123 8.06 -7.33 14.74
C PRO A 123 8.61 -8.71 14.39
N ARG A 124 8.35 -9.72 15.21
CA ARG A 124 8.77 -11.12 14.97
C ARG A 124 8.11 -11.76 13.76
N ARG A 125 6.97 -11.23 13.29
CA ARG A 125 6.23 -11.72 12.12
C ARG A 125 6.78 -11.17 10.79
N VAL A 126 7.76 -10.25 10.86
CA VAL A 126 8.29 -9.56 9.68
C VAL A 126 9.78 -9.81 9.53
N ASP A 127 10.18 -10.33 8.37
CA ASP A 127 11.59 -10.55 8.04
C ASP A 127 12.28 -9.26 7.62
N ARG A 128 11.80 -8.68 6.53
CA ARG A 128 12.25 -7.42 5.95
C ARG A 128 11.03 -6.66 5.43
N MET A 129 11.16 -5.36 5.31
CA MET A 129 10.06 -4.51 4.88
C MET A 129 10.51 -3.55 3.79
N VAL A 130 9.73 -3.46 2.69
CA VAL A 130 9.91 -2.45 1.63
C VAL A 130 8.70 -1.53 1.64
N LEU A 131 8.93 -0.23 1.81
CA LEU A 131 7.89 0.79 1.91
C LEU A 131 7.96 1.77 0.75
N MET A 132 6.88 1.99 0.02
CA MET A 132 6.77 3.02 -1.01
C MET A 132 5.79 4.10 -0.57
N GLY A 133 6.29 5.29 -0.28
CA GLY A 133 5.47 6.43 0.12
C GLY A 133 4.42 6.13 1.20
N PRO A 134 4.75 5.47 2.33
CA PRO A 134 3.77 4.99 3.29
C PRO A 134 2.91 6.13 3.85
N GLY A 135 1.63 5.83 4.09
CA GLY A 135 0.74 6.71 4.84
C GLY A 135 1.16 6.85 6.30
N GLY A 136 0.65 7.87 6.98
CA GLY A 136 0.88 8.03 8.41
C GLY A 136 2.23 8.64 8.79
N ILE A 137 2.97 9.23 7.85
CA ILE A 137 4.25 9.88 8.16
C ILE A 137 4.07 11.38 8.24
N GLY A 138 4.19 11.93 9.45
CA GLY A 138 4.02 13.35 9.72
C GLY A 138 2.59 13.87 9.54
N THR A 139 1.60 13.02 9.60
CA THR A 139 0.18 13.32 9.37
C THR A 139 -0.35 14.46 10.25
N THR A 140 0.17 14.60 11.46
CA THR A 140 -0.21 15.66 12.41
C THR A 140 0.71 16.87 12.37
N ARG A 141 1.73 16.88 11.51
CA ARG A 141 2.76 17.93 11.45
C ARG A 141 2.58 18.88 10.28
N THR A 142 1.94 18.41 9.21
CA THR A 142 1.75 19.19 7.98
C THR A 142 0.33 19.01 7.45
N PRO A 143 -0.26 20.02 6.80
CA PRO A 143 -1.54 19.89 6.12
C PRO A 143 -1.48 18.81 5.03
N PRO A 144 -2.60 18.17 4.69
CA PRO A 144 -2.68 17.26 3.56
C PRO A 144 -2.21 17.90 2.26
N THR A 145 -1.55 17.13 1.41
CA THR A 145 -1.20 17.58 0.05
C THR A 145 -2.44 17.70 -0.82
N PRO A 146 -2.39 18.41 -1.96
CA PRO A 146 -3.49 18.40 -2.93
C PRO A 146 -3.86 16.99 -3.41
N GLY A 147 -2.88 16.10 -3.62
CA GLY A 147 -3.11 14.72 -4.01
C GLY A 147 -3.82 13.91 -2.92
N LEU A 148 -3.40 14.01 -1.67
CA LEU A 148 -4.08 13.37 -0.55
C LEU A 148 -5.50 13.94 -0.35
N ASN A 149 -5.69 15.24 -0.50
CA ASN A 149 -7.03 15.84 -0.45
C ASN A 149 -7.92 15.30 -1.58
N SER A 150 -7.41 15.23 -2.83
CA SER A 150 -8.16 14.65 -3.95
C SER A 150 -8.60 13.21 -3.66
N LEU A 151 -7.70 12.41 -3.10
CA LEU A 151 -7.97 11.03 -2.69
C LEU A 151 -9.07 10.94 -1.61
N LEU A 152 -8.94 11.72 -0.53
CA LEU A 152 -9.87 11.70 0.60
C LEU A 152 -11.28 12.24 0.26
N HIS A 153 -11.39 13.04 -0.81
CA HIS A 153 -12.66 13.62 -1.26
C HIS A 153 -13.27 12.89 -2.47
N TYR A 154 -12.67 11.78 -2.92
CA TYR A 154 -13.15 11.07 -4.11
C TYR A 154 -14.61 10.65 -4.00
N TYR A 155 -15.01 10.10 -2.86
CA TYR A 155 -16.39 9.66 -2.58
C TYR A 155 -17.30 10.76 -2.00
N ALA A 156 -16.78 11.96 -1.77
CA ALA A 156 -17.54 13.07 -1.20
C ALA A 156 -18.27 13.92 -2.27
N GLY A 157 -19.24 14.72 -1.81
CA GLY A 157 -20.06 15.59 -2.67
C GLY A 157 -20.90 14.77 -3.63
N ASP A 158 -20.77 15.00 -4.94
CA ASP A 158 -21.53 14.29 -5.97
C ASP A 158 -21.11 12.80 -6.14
N GLY A 159 -20.29 12.28 -5.24
CA GLY A 159 -19.82 10.91 -5.26
C GLY A 159 -18.66 10.66 -6.23
N PRO A 160 -18.34 9.37 -6.49
CA PRO A 160 -17.25 8.98 -7.37
C PRO A 160 -17.58 9.31 -8.83
N SER A 161 -16.56 9.69 -9.59
CA SER A 161 -16.67 9.85 -11.04
C SER A 161 -15.36 9.51 -11.73
N ARG A 162 -15.46 9.09 -13.04
CA ARG A 162 -14.30 8.79 -13.86
C ARG A 162 -13.36 10.00 -13.94
N LEU A 163 -13.89 11.21 -14.10
CA LEU A 163 -13.10 12.43 -14.16
C LEU A 163 -12.31 12.71 -12.87
N LYS A 164 -12.93 12.51 -11.71
CA LYS A 164 -12.24 12.63 -10.41
C LYS A 164 -11.10 11.63 -10.29
N LEU A 165 -11.34 10.36 -10.71
CA LEU A 165 -10.34 9.31 -10.66
C LEU A 165 -9.18 9.58 -11.61
N GLU A 166 -9.48 9.89 -12.87
CA GLU A 166 -8.48 10.21 -13.88
C GLU A 166 -7.60 11.40 -13.46
N LYS A 167 -8.22 12.47 -12.94
CA LYS A 167 -7.50 13.60 -12.38
C LYS A 167 -6.59 13.17 -11.22
N PHE A 168 -7.08 12.32 -10.31
CA PHE A 168 -6.26 11.81 -9.21
C PHE A 168 -5.06 11.03 -9.73
N ILE A 169 -5.27 10.09 -10.63
CA ILE A 169 -4.20 9.23 -11.17
C ILE A 169 -3.20 10.06 -11.97
N ARG A 170 -3.64 10.80 -12.97
CA ARG A 170 -2.76 11.47 -13.94
C ARG A 170 -2.09 12.74 -13.40
N THR A 171 -2.72 13.42 -12.42
CA THR A 171 -2.17 14.68 -11.87
C THR A 171 -1.36 14.46 -10.60
N TYR A 172 -1.78 13.50 -9.76
CA TYR A 172 -1.22 13.38 -8.42
C TYR A 172 -0.52 12.05 -8.13
N LEU A 173 -1.02 10.94 -8.72
CA LEU A 173 -0.49 9.61 -8.38
C LEU A 173 0.82 9.31 -9.08
N VAL A 174 0.95 9.71 -10.36
CA VAL A 174 2.14 9.47 -11.18
C VAL A 174 2.88 10.77 -11.53
N PHE A 175 4.13 10.65 -11.89
CA PHE A 175 4.94 11.75 -12.39
C PHE A 175 4.56 12.12 -13.83
N ASN A 176 4.51 11.12 -14.73
CA ASN A 176 4.15 11.30 -16.12
C ASN A 176 2.78 10.66 -16.42
N ALA A 177 1.81 11.49 -16.75
CA ALA A 177 0.44 11.05 -17.05
C ALA A 177 0.35 10.07 -18.24
N ALA A 178 1.27 10.19 -19.20
CA ALA A 178 1.30 9.32 -20.39
C ALA A 178 1.69 7.86 -20.09
N ASP A 179 2.30 7.60 -18.92
CA ASP A 179 2.70 6.25 -18.52
C ASP A 179 1.52 5.40 -18.02
N VAL A 180 0.33 5.99 -17.85
CA VAL A 180 -0.88 5.31 -17.40
C VAL A 180 -1.82 5.07 -18.58
N PRO A 181 -1.98 3.82 -19.04
CA PRO A 181 -2.95 3.44 -20.05
C PRO A 181 -4.40 3.74 -19.63
N ASP A 182 -5.28 3.97 -20.58
CA ASP A 182 -6.69 4.29 -20.29
C ASP A 182 -7.44 3.10 -19.66
N ASP A 183 -7.08 1.88 -20.03
CA ASP A 183 -7.65 0.65 -19.45
C ASP A 183 -7.40 0.54 -17.94
N VAL A 184 -6.25 1.00 -17.46
CA VAL A 184 -5.95 1.08 -16.01
C VAL A 184 -6.91 2.05 -15.31
N VAL A 185 -7.23 3.18 -15.95
CA VAL A 185 -8.20 4.15 -15.39
C VAL A 185 -9.60 3.56 -15.39
N GLU A 186 -10.00 2.87 -16.47
CA GLU A 186 -11.31 2.25 -16.60
C GLU A 186 -11.52 1.10 -15.62
N GLU A 187 -10.54 0.20 -15.49
CA GLU A 187 -10.59 -0.88 -14.51
C GLU A 187 -10.78 -0.32 -13.09
N ARG A 188 -9.94 0.64 -12.70
CA ARG A 188 -10.03 1.25 -11.37
C ARG A 188 -11.32 2.03 -11.17
N TYR A 189 -11.85 2.68 -12.20
CA TYR A 189 -13.13 3.36 -12.11
C TYR A 189 -14.27 2.39 -11.87
N ARG A 190 -14.36 1.32 -12.66
CA ARG A 190 -15.37 0.27 -12.49
C ARG A 190 -15.36 -0.29 -11.07
N ASP A 191 -14.18 -0.60 -10.53
CA ASP A 191 -14.06 -1.19 -9.19
C ASP A 191 -14.34 -0.16 -8.08
N SER A 192 -14.11 1.14 -8.35
CA SER A 192 -14.36 2.22 -7.39
C SER A 192 -15.84 2.55 -7.20
N ILE A 193 -16.69 2.21 -8.17
CA ILE A 193 -18.14 2.47 -8.12
C ILE A 193 -18.95 1.26 -7.66
N ASP A 194 -18.30 0.19 -7.18
CA ASP A 194 -18.96 -0.91 -6.52
C ASP A 194 -19.89 -0.36 -5.41
N PRO A 195 -21.19 -0.73 -5.40
CA PRO A 195 -22.17 -0.18 -4.44
C PRO A 195 -21.76 -0.37 -2.98
N GLU A 196 -21.13 -1.49 -2.62
CA GLU A 196 -20.64 -1.73 -1.25
C GLU A 196 -19.45 -0.84 -0.90
N VAL A 197 -18.56 -0.56 -1.84
CA VAL A 197 -17.44 0.38 -1.67
C VAL A 197 -17.96 1.79 -1.53
N VAL A 198 -18.93 2.20 -2.35
CA VAL A 198 -19.55 3.54 -2.28
C VAL A 198 -20.29 3.74 -0.95
N ALA A 199 -21.00 2.72 -0.47
CA ALA A 199 -21.69 2.76 0.82
C ALA A 199 -20.73 2.84 2.01
N SER A 200 -19.55 2.22 1.88
CA SER A 200 -18.53 2.19 2.94
C SER A 200 -17.11 2.39 2.39
N PRO A 201 -16.75 3.61 1.93
CA PRO A 201 -15.42 3.89 1.41
C PRO A 201 -14.31 3.52 2.41
N PRO A 202 -13.29 2.74 1.97
CA PRO A 202 -12.30 2.17 2.88
C PRO A 202 -11.29 3.19 3.41
N LEU A 203 -11.10 4.29 2.69
CA LEU A 203 -10.24 5.38 3.10
C LEU A 203 -11.07 6.66 3.29
N ARG A 204 -11.16 7.11 4.53
CA ARG A 204 -11.93 8.30 4.93
C ARG A 204 -11.08 9.23 5.77
N ARG A 205 -11.38 10.52 5.69
CA ARG A 205 -10.82 11.49 6.62
C ARG A 205 -11.43 11.26 7.99
N PRO A 206 -10.63 11.11 9.06
CA PRO A 206 -11.16 11.07 10.41
C PRO A 206 -12.01 12.31 10.70
N SER A 207 -13.18 12.11 11.28
CA SER A 207 -14.16 13.16 11.56
C SER A 207 -14.80 12.99 12.95
N GLY A 208 -15.51 14.02 13.41
CA GLY A 208 -16.20 14.00 14.70
C GLY A 208 -15.25 14.17 15.90
N ARG A 209 -15.77 13.90 17.11
CA ARG A 209 -15.08 14.15 18.38
C ARG A 209 -13.78 13.36 18.56
N GLY A 210 -13.62 12.23 17.87
CA GLY A 210 -12.43 11.37 17.93
C GLY A 210 -11.36 11.66 16.88
N ALA A 211 -11.62 12.56 15.93
CA ALA A 211 -10.75 12.78 14.75
C ALA A 211 -9.29 13.07 15.09
N LEU A 212 -9.03 13.95 16.04
CA LEU A 212 -7.66 14.29 16.47
C LEU A 212 -6.94 13.09 17.07
N ARG A 213 -7.65 12.28 17.87
CA ARG A 213 -7.09 11.06 18.48
C ARG A 213 -6.75 10.03 17.40
N THR A 214 -7.62 9.85 16.41
CA THR A 214 -7.37 8.97 15.27
C THR A 214 -6.18 9.45 14.45
N LEU A 215 -6.12 10.74 14.08
CA LEU A 215 -4.99 11.32 13.37
C LEU A 215 -3.67 11.17 14.14
N TRP A 216 -3.72 11.30 15.48
CA TRP A 216 -2.56 11.10 16.33
C TRP A 216 -2.07 9.65 16.30
N LYS A 217 -2.97 8.69 16.40
CA LYS A 217 -2.66 7.25 16.26
C LYS A 217 -2.12 6.90 14.88
N MET A 218 -2.61 7.56 13.83
CA MET A 218 -2.17 7.37 12.46
C MET A 218 -0.80 8.01 12.16
N ASP A 219 -0.25 8.84 13.04
CA ASP A 219 1.06 9.47 12.81
C ASP A 219 2.19 8.64 13.44
N PHE A 220 2.80 7.76 12.66
CA PHE A 220 3.90 6.91 13.11
C PHE A 220 5.12 7.71 13.62
N THR A 221 5.28 8.96 13.20
CA THR A 221 6.37 9.81 13.71
C THR A 221 6.19 10.19 15.18
N ARG A 222 5.06 9.84 15.77
CA ARG A 222 4.77 10.00 17.20
C ARG A 222 4.88 8.71 17.99
N ASP A 223 5.01 7.57 17.31
CA ASP A 223 5.17 6.27 17.95
C ASP A 223 6.63 6.06 18.37
N ALA A 224 6.87 5.97 19.68
CA ALA A 224 8.21 5.75 20.23
C ALA A 224 8.80 4.39 19.83
N ARG A 225 7.98 3.40 19.45
CA ARG A 225 8.44 2.10 18.99
C ARG A 225 9.22 2.17 17.68
N LEU A 226 8.96 3.20 16.86
CA LEU A 226 9.62 3.40 15.57
C LEU A 226 11.15 3.44 15.70
N SER A 227 11.67 4.10 16.75
CA SER A 227 13.12 4.20 17.00
C SER A 227 13.77 2.92 17.55
N ARG A 228 12.98 1.90 17.81
CA ARG A 228 13.43 0.59 18.32
C ARG A 228 13.01 -0.57 17.42
N LEU A 229 12.42 -0.28 16.26
CA LEU A 229 11.95 -1.30 15.32
C LEU A 229 13.16 -2.06 14.73
N PRO A 230 13.32 -3.35 15.03
CA PRO A 230 14.50 -4.11 14.61
C PRO A 230 14.44 -4.57 13.15
N VAL A 231 13.28 -4.44 12.50
CA VAL A 231 13.02 -4.96 11.15
C VAL A 231 13.82 -4.17 10.11
N PRO A 232 14.71 -4.83 9.34
CA PRO A 232 15.40 -4.18 8.23
C PRO A 232 14.38 -3.63 7.23
N THR A 233 14.51 -2.36 6.88
CA THR A 233 13.53 -1.66 6.05
C THR A 233 14.21 -0.91 4.92
N LEU A 234 13.69 -1.07 3.69
CA LEU A 234 14.02 -0.25 2.54
C LEU A 234 12.87 0.70 2.26
N VAL A 235 13.14 1.99 2.29
CA VAL A 235 12.19 3.03 1.88
C VAL A 235 12.51 3.47 0.46
N LEU A 236 11.60 3.20 -0.46
CA LEU A 236 11.63 3.71 -1.83
C LEU A 236 10.59 4.83 -1.96
N TRP A 237 11.00 6.04 -2.32
CA TRP A 237 10.06 7.16 -2.39
C TRP A 237 10.26 7.95 -3.68
N GLY A 238 9.17 8.22 -4.39
CA GLY A 238 9.21 9.09 -5.56
C GLY A 238 9.54 10.53 -5.17
N ALA A 239 10.56 11.12 -5.77
CA ALA A 239 10.99 12.47 -5.47
C ALA A 239 9.93 13.55 -5.84
N ALA A 240 9.01 13.20 -6.76
CA ALA A 240 7.90 14.06 -7.18
C ALA A 240 6.53 13.60 -6.64
N ASP A 241 6.51 12.84 -5.54
CA ASP A 241 5.27 12.37 -4.91
C ASP A 241 4.40 13.56 -4.45
N LYS A 242 3.19 13.65 -5.02
CA LYS A 242 2.20 14.69 -4.74
C LYS A 242 1.09 14.21 -3.80
N VAL A 243 1.11 12.94 -3.40
CA VAL A 243 0.16 12.35 -2.43
C VAL A 243 0.74 12.38 -1.03
N ASN A 244 1.89 11.74 -0.82
CA ASN A 244 2.63 11.78 0.42
C ASN A 244 3.96 12.51 0.22
N ARG A 245 4.27 13.47 1.11
CA ARG A 245 5.46 14.32 0.95
C ARG A 245 6.74 13.52 0.98
N PRO A 246 7.67 13.67 0.02
CA PRO A 246 8.96 12.97 0.03
C PRO A 246 9.82 13.23 1.27
N ALA A 247 9.60 14.35 1.96
CA ALA A 247 10.24 14.62 3.26
C ALA A 247 9.95 13.53 4.31
N GLY A 248 8.83 12.78 4.17
CA GLY A 248 8.51 11.64 5.01
C GLY A 248 9.54 10.52 4.95
N ALA A 249 10.19 10.33 3.81
CA ALA A 249 11.25 9.35 3.62
C ALA A 249 12.43 9.60 4.59
N ARG A 250 12.87 10.85 4.65
CA ARG A 250 13.94 11.27 5.56
C ARG A 250 13.51 11.12 7.03
N MET A 251 12.26 11.46 7.36
CA MET A 251 11.74 11.29 8.72
C MET A 251 11.76 9.84 9.19
N LEU A 252 11.55 8.86 8.28
CA LEU A 252 11.68 7.44 8.59
C LEU A 252 13.15 7.03 8.76
N ALA A 253 14.01 7.40 7.80
CA ALA A 253 15.42 7.04 7.83
C ALA A 253 16.16 7.60 9.05
N GLU A 254 15.80 8.79 9.53
CA GLU A 254 16.38 9.41 10.74
C GLU A 254 15.90 8.75 12.05
N ARG A 255 14.77 8.01 12.01
CA ARG A 255 14.15 7.45 13.21
C ARG A 255 14.28 5.95 13.35
N MET A 256 14.30 5.23 12.24
CA MET A 256 14.37 3.77 12.23
C MET A 256 15.83 3.32 12.21
N PRO A 257 16.25 2.43 13.12
CA PRO A 257 17.67 2.07 13.25
C PRO A 257 18.23 1.29 12.06
N ASN A 258 17.38 0.53 11.34
CA ASN A 258 17.76 -0.33 10.23
C ASN A 258 16.99 0.07 8.96
N CYS A 259 17.15 1.31 8.51
CA CYS A 259 16.39 1.87 7.40
C CYS A 259 17.31 2.42 6.30
N ASP A 260 17.28 1.76 5.15
CA ASP A 260 17.87 2.27 3.92
C ASP A 260 16.86 3.14 3.17
N LEU A 261 17.35 4.19 2.53
CA LEU A 261 16.51 5.14 1.80
C LEU A 261 16.99 5.31 0.36
N TYR A 262 16.06 5.19 -0.58
CA TYR A 262 16.26 5.51 -1.98
C TYR A 262 15.20 6.49 -2.49
N LEU A 263 15.57 7.72 -2.83
CA LEU A 263 14.71 8.69 -3.50
C LEU A 263 14.79 8.51 -5.01
N VAL A 264 13.67 8.20 -5.63
CA VAL A 264 13.57 7.89 -7.06
C VAL A 264 13.22 9.15 -7.84
N ALA A 265 14.17 9.65 -8.63
CA ALA A 265 13.99 10.83 -9.47
C ALA A 265 12.90 10.62 -10.53
N ASN A 266 12.18 11.70 -10.91
CA ASN A 266 11.13 11.69 -11.91
C ASN A 266 10.10 10.58 -11.69
N THR A 267 9.64 10.44 -10.44
CA THR A 267 8.72 9.39 -10.01
C THR A 267 7.72 9.98 -9.03
N GLY A 268 6.46 9.67 -9.22
CA GLY A 268 5.36 10.08 -8.33
C GLY A 268 5.18 9.12 -7.15
N HIS A 269 3.93 8.92 -6.78
CA HIS A 269 3.55 8.09 -5.62
C HIS A 269 3.53 6.60 -5.90
N TRP A 270 3.40 6.20 -7.17
CA TRP A 270 3.23 4.80 -7.58
C TRP A 270 4.55 4.21 -8.10
N VAL A 271 5.58 4.19 -7.23
CA VAL A 271 6.97 3.83 -7.57
C VAL A 271 7.07 2.47 -8.26
N GLN A 272 6.41 1.44 -7.74
CA GLN A 272 6.43 0.07 -8.27
C GLN A 272 5.77 -0.06 -9.64
N PHE A 273 4.93 0.89 -10.02
CA PHE A 273 4.30 0.97 -11.35
C PHE A 273 5.13 1.81 -12.32
N GLU A 274 5.56 3.01 -11.90
CA GLU A 274 6.28 3.96 -12.75
C GLU A 274 7.71 3.52 -13.06
N ARG A 275 8.36 2.87 -12.11
CA ARG A 275 9.76 2.44 -12.18
C ARG A 275 9.90 0.95 -11.85
N ALA A 276 9.04 0.13 -12.49
CA ALA A 276 8.90 -1.29 -12.16
C ALA A 276 10.22 -2.07 -12.21
N GLU A 277 11.06 -1.89 -13.23
CA GLU A 277 12.37 -2.57 -13.35
C GLU A 277 13.31 -2.20 -12.19
N LEU A 278 13.41 -0.91 -11.86
CA LEU A 278 14.21 -0.43 -10.74
C LEU A 278 13.69 -1.01 -9.43
N PHE A 279 12.37 -0.91 -9.21
CA PHE A 279 11.71 -1.44 -8.02
C PHE A 279 11.96 -2.94 -7.87
N ASN A 280 11.73 -3.73 -8.92
CA ASN A 280 11.86 -5.18 -8.89
C ASN A 280 13.29 -5.59 -8.50
N ARG A 281 14.31 -4.96 -9.08
CA ARG A 281 15.70 -5.20 -8.75
C ARG A 281 16.03 -4.85 -7.30
N LEU A 282 15.75 -3.61 -6.87
CA LEU A 282 16.05 -3.17 -5.51
C LEU A 282 15.29 -3.97 -4.45
N CYS A 283 14.03 -4.30 -4.74
CA CYS A 283 13.19 -5.09 -3.86
C CYS A 283 13.76 -6.52 -3.71
N ALA A 284 14.04 -7.20 -4.82
CA ALA A 284 14.58 -8.57 -4.78
C ALA A 284 15.95 -8.64 -4.09
N ASP A 285 16.86 -7.72 -4.37
CA ASP A 285 18.18 -7.67 -3.74
C ASP A 285 18.07 -7.41 -2.23
N PHE A 286 17.26 -6.44 -1.84
CA PHE A 286 17.05 -6.12 -0.42
C PHE A 286 16.40 -7.28 0.34
N LEU A 287 15.36 -7.91 -0.21
CA LEU A 287 14.70 -9.06 0.43
C LEU A 287 15.62 -10.27 0.55
N ALA A 288 16.55 -10.47 -0.40
CA ALA A 288 17.58 -11.50 -0.33
C ALA A 288 18.75 -11.18 0.63
N GLY A 289 18.76 -9.98 1.22
CA GLY A 289 19.85 -9.55 2.13
C GLY A 289 21.13 -9.12 1.43
N ARG A 290 21.03 -8.72 0.18
CA ARG A 290 22.14 -8.26 -0.68
C ARG A 290 22.12 -6.75 -0.83
#